data_94346dcdc24f2141d4409baeb21a71be
#
_entry.id   94346dcdc24f2141d4409baeb21a71be
#
_cell.length_a   1.000
_cell.length_b   1.000
_cell.length_c   1.000
_cell.angle_alpha   90.00
_cell.angle_beta   90.00
_cell.angle_gamma   90.00
#
_symmetry.space_group_name_H-M   'P 1'
#
loop_
_entity.id
_entity.type
_entity.pdbx_description
1 polymer ?
#
loop_
_entity_poly.entity_id
_entity_poly.type
_entity_poly.pdbx_seq_one_letter_code
_entity_poly.pdbx_strand_id
1 'polypeptide(L)'
;MNSIVIGSGFGGMAAALRLKAKGHKVTLIEKHKDLGGRARVFRKNGFTFDGGPTVITAPYLIDELFQLFNKNSKDYLEIRSLKIWYQFVFEDGFKFNYSGNEQEMIDQKKKINEKDAEGYKNLVNFTKKIFDKGF
;
A
#
# COMPACT_ATOMS: atom_id res chain seq x y z
N MET A 1 -24.78 -19.40 0.08
CA MET A 1 -25.43 -18.07 -0.12
C MET A 1 -24.92 -17.47 -1.42
N ASN A 2 -25.76 -16.68 -2.14
CA ASN A 2 -25.32 -15.93 -3.32
C ASN A 2 -25.04 -14.49 -2.93
N SER A 3 -23.95 -13.92 -3.44
CA SER A 3 -23.53 -12.54 -3.15
C SER A 3 -23.12 -11.83 -4.43
N ILE A 4 -23.47 -10.56 -4.54
CA ILE A 4 -23.07 -9.69 -5.64
C ILE A 4 -22.20 -8.58 -5.06
N VAL A 5 -21.02 -8.36 -5.64
CA VAL A 5 -20.12 -7.26 -5.32
C VAL A 5 -20.06 -6.34 -6.54
N ILE A 6 -20.29 -5.06 -6.33
CA ILE A 6 -20.27 -4.04 -7.39
C ILE A 6 -19.02 -3.20 -7.28
N GLY A 7 -18.21 -3.23 -8.35
CA GLY A 7 -16.93 -2.55 -8.45
C GLY A 7 -15.74 -3.45 -8.12
N SER A 8 -14.71 -3.39 -8.99
CA SER A 8 -13.48 -4.18 -8.90
C SER A 8 -12.27 -3.39 -8.45
N GLY A 9 -12.45 -2.33 -7.68
CA GLY A 9 -11.35 -1.71 -6.94
C GLY A 9 -10.82 -2.64 -5.86
N PHE A 10 -9.71 -2.31 -5.19
CA PHE A 10 -9.12 -3.16 -4.15
C PHE A 10 -10.12 -3.59 -3.08
N GLY A 11 -10.96 -2.69 -2.58
CA GLY A 11 -11.98 -3.02 -1.60
C GLY A 11 -13.02 -4.02 -2.11
N GLY A 12 -13.50 -3.83 -3.36
CA GLY A 12 -14.45 -4.76 -3.96
C GLY A 12 -13.86 -6.14 -4.21
N MET A 13 -12.62 -6.20 -4.73
CA MET A 13 -11.92 -7.47 -4.92
C MET A 13 -11.67 -8.19 -3.58
N ALA A 14 -11.21 -7.47 -2.55
CA ALA A 14 -10.99 -8.02 -1.22
C ALA A 14 -12.29 -8.56 -0.59
N ALA A 15 -13.39 -7.82 -0.72
CA ALA A 15 -14.71 -8.26 -0.26
C ALA A 15 -15.18 -9.53 -1.00
N ALA A 16 -15.03 -9.55 -2.33
CA ALA A 16 -15.41 -10.71 -3.14
C ALA A 16 -14.62 -11.96 -2.75
N LEU A 17 -13.29 -11.82 -2.55
CA LEU A 17 -12.44 -12.93 -2.14
C LEU A 17 -12.80 -13.44 -0.74
N ARG A 18 -13.00 -12.55 0.24
CA ARG A 18 -13.40 -12.96 1.60
C ARG A 18 -14.77 -13.63 1.62
N LEU A 19 -15.74 -13.15 0.86
CA LEU A 19 -17.03 -13.81 0.71
C LEU A 19 -16.89 -15.19 0.07
N LYS A 20 -16.04 -15.31 -0.96
CA LYS A 20 -15.77 -16.60 -1.61
C LYS A 20 -15.12 -17.58 -0.63
N ALA A 21 -14.16 -17.15 0.16
CA ALA A 21 -13.51 -17.98 1.18
C ALA A 21 -14.51 -18.45 2.27
N LYS A 22 -15.56 -17.67 2.53
CA LYS A 22 -16.67 -18.06 3.42
C LYS A 22 -17.71 -18.99 2.74
N GLY A 23 -17.45 -19.47 1.53
CA GLY A 23 -18.31 -20.42 0.82
C GLY A 23 -19.47 -19.78 0.04
N HIS A 24 -19.47 -18.45 -0.15
CA HIS A 24 -20.49 -17.82 -0.99
C HIS A 24 -20.23 -18.08 -2.49
N LYS A 25 -21.30 -18.19 -3.27
CA LYS A 25 -21.22 -18.03 -4.73
C LYS A 25 -21.22 -16.53 -5.01
N VAL A 26 -20.06 -16.00 -5.44
CA VAL A 26 -19.86 -14.56 -5.61
C VAL A 26 -19.88 -14.19 -7.08
N THR A 27 -20.61 -13.12 -7.41
CA THR A 27 -20.57 -12.44 -8.71
C THR A 27 -19.99 -11.06 -8.51
N LEU A 28 -18.85 -10.76 -9.16
CA LEU A 28 -18.24 -9.43 -9.18
C LEU A 28 -18.64 -8.72 -10.47
N ILE A 29 -19.22 -7.54 -10.33
CA ILE A 29 -19.69 -6.70 -11.45
C ILE A 29 -18.80 -5.46 -11.54
N GLU A 30 -18.25 -5.22 -12.73
CA GLU A 30 -17.42 -4.03 -13.02
C GLU A 30 -17.98 -3.33 -14.26
N LYS A 31 -18.07 -1.99 -14.21
CA LYS A 31 -18.57 -1.18 -15.34
C LYS A 31 -17.53 -0.93 -16.43
N HIS A 32 -16.24 -1.02 -16.08
CA HIS A 32 -15.13 -0.81 -16.99
C HIS A 32 -14.63 -2.14 -17.55
N LYS A 33 -13.97 -2.08 -18.69
CA LYS A 33 -13.31 -3.22 -19.32
C LYS A 33 -12.15 -3.76 -18.44
N ASP A 34 -11.44 -2.87 -17.77
CA ASP A 34 -10.29 -3.20 -16.94
C ASP A 34 -10.64 -3.16 -15.46
N LEU A 35 -10.12 -4.13 -14.72
CA LEU A 35 -10.27 -4.21 -13.26
C LEU A 35 -9.33 -3.23 -12.56
N GLY A 36 -9.50 -3.07 -11.23
CA GLY A 36 -8.57 -2.33 -10.37
C GLY A 36 -9.09 -0.97 -9.89
N GLY A 37 -10.19 -0.46 -10.45
CA GLY A 37 -10.76 0.83 -10.02
C GLY A 37 -9.77 1.98 -10.18
N ARG A 38 -9.40 2.67 -9.10
CA ARG A 38 -8.38 3.75 -9.12
C ARG A 38 -6.95 3.24 -9.32
N ALA A 39 -6.70 1.96 -9.10
CA ALA A 39 -5.39 1.33 -9.32
C ALA A 39 -5.29 0.62 -10.69
N ARG A 40 -6.23 0.87 -11.59
CA ARG A 40 -6.19 0.29 -12.95
C ARG A 40 -5.03 0.87 -13.76
N VAL A 41 -4.60 0.09 -14.73
CA VAL A 41 -3.55 0.49 -15.69
C VAL A 41 -4.21 1.04 -16.95
N PHE A 42 -3.70 2.15 -17.46
CA PHE A 42 -4.12 2.74 -18.73
C PHE A 42 -3.12 2.41 -19.83
N ARG A 43 -3.62 1.99 -21.00
CA ARG A 43 -2.79 1.74 -22.18
C ARG A 43 -3.26 2.63 -23.32
N LYS A 44 -2.34 3.44 -23.85
CA LYS A 44 -2.61 4.36 -24.96
C LYS A 44 -1.38 4.49 -25.85
N ASN A 45 -1.56 4.32 -27.15
CA ASN A 45 -0.51 4.50 -28.17
C ASN A 45 0.79 3.71 -27.87
N GLY A 46 0.67 2.47 -27.39
CA GLY A 46 1.83 1.63 -27.04
C GLY A 46 2.43 1.90 -25.65
N PHE A 47 2.00 2.95 -24.95
CA PHE A 47 2.45 3.28 -23.61
C PHE A 47 1.53 2.67 -22.55
N THR A 48 2.12 2.35 -21.40
CA THR A 48 1.42 1.85 -20.20
C THR A 48 1.59 2.85 -19.08
N PHE A 49 0.48 3.26 -18.47
CA PHE A 49 0.46 4.22 -17.35
C PHE A 49 -0.26 3.62 -16.17
N ASP A 50 0.39 3.62 -15.03
CA ASP A 50 -0.26 3.29 -13.76
C ASP A 50 -1.18 4.43 -13.33
N GLY A 51 -2.44 4.13 -13.08
CA GLY A 51 -3.46 5.13 -12.75
C GLY A 51 -3.62 5.37 -11.25
N GLY A 52 -2.89 4.63 -10.43
CA GLY A 52 -3.07 4.61 -8.99
C GLY A 52 -1.77 4.61 -8.19
N PRO A 53 -1.85 4.28 -6.91
CA PRO A 53 -0.69 4.21 -6.05
C PRO A 53 0.28 3.14 -6.55
N THR A 54 1.55 3.54 -6.67
CA THR A 54 2.67 2.66 -7.05
C THR A 54 3.41 2.11 -5.84
N VAL A 55 3.17 2.70 -4.66
CA VAL A 55 3.76 2.28 -3.39
C VAL A 55 2.73 1.51 -2.57
N ILE A 56 3.07 0.28 -2.20
CA ILE A 56 2.24 -0.59 -1.36
C ILE A 56 2.76 -0.48 0.07
N THR A 57 1.97 0.14 0.95
CA THR A 57 2.35 0.39 2.35
C THR A 57 2.00 -0.74 3.30
N ALA A 58 1.09 -1.65 2.90
CA ALA A 58 0.62 -2.77 3.72
C ALA A 58 0.58 -4.08 2.89
N PRO A 59 1.74 -4.61 2.47
CA PRO A 59 1.80 -5.81 1.62
C PRO A 59 1.18 -7.04 2.28
N TYR A 60 1.21 -7.14 3.62
CA TYR A 60 0.61 -8.24 4.37
C TYR A 60 -0.90 -8.40 4.12
N LEU A 61 -1.64 -7.31 3.82
CA LEU A 61 -3.06 -7.39 3.46
C LEU A 61 -3.29 -8.09 2.12
N ILE A 62 -2.33 -8.02 1.21
CA ILE A 62 -2.36 -8.77 -0.05
C ILE A 62 -2.06 -10.24 0.24
N ASP A 63 -1.01 -10.51 1.03
CA ASP A 63 -0.63 -11.88 1.41
C ASP A 63 -1.80 -12.61 2.08
N GLU A 64 -2.53 -11.95 2.99
CA GLU A 64 -3.73 -12.49 3.63
C GLU A 64 -4.77 -12.97 2.62
N LEU A 65 -5.04 -12.19 1.57
CA LEU A 65 -6.02 -12.57 0.55
C LEU A 65 -5.62 -13.83 -0.23
N PHE A 66 -4.33 -14.01 -0.51
CA PHE A 66 -3.82 -15.23 -1.13
C PHE A 66 -3.90 -16.43 -0.19
N GLN A 67 -3.58 -16.23 1.10
CA GLN A 67 -3.65 -17.28 2.13
C GLN A 67 -5.06 -17.82 2.34
N LEU A 68 -6.11 -17.02 2.14
CA LEU A 68 -7.51 -17.49 2.16
C LEU A 68 -7.78 -18.65 1.20
N PHE A 69 -6.94 -18.81 0.18
CA PHE A 69 -7.05 -19.86 -0.85
C PHE A 69 -5.85 -20.81 -0.88
N ASN A 70 -5.08 -20.87 0.22
CA ASN A 70 -3.87 -21.67 0.35
C ASN A 70 -2.83 -21.37 -0.77
N LYS A 71 -2.73 -20.09 -1.17
CA LYS A 71 -1.80 -19.61 -2.18
C LYS A 71 -0.75 -18.70 -1.56
N ASN A 72 0.43 -18.66 -2.17
CA ASN A 72 1.49 -17.74 -1.81
C ASN A 72 1.48 -16.55 -2.79
N SER A 73 1.36 -15.34 -2.28
CA SER A 73 1.37 -14.13 -3.11
C SER A 73 2.63 -13.99 -3.96
N LYS A 74 3.78 -14.46 -3.46
CA LYS A 74 5.08 -14.40 -4.14
C LYS A 74 5.14 -15.22 -5.44
N ASP A 75 4.24 -16.20 -5.62
CA ASP A 75 4.14 -16.96 -6.86
C ASP A 75 3.48 -16.16 -7.99
N TYR A 76 2.85 -15.02 -7.66
CA TYR A 76 2.07 -14.18 -8.57
C TYR A 76 2.57 -12.73 -8.64
N LEU A 77 3.19 -12.23 -7.58
CA LEU A 77 3.58 -10.82 -7.43
C LEU A 77 5.01 -10.72 -6.92
N GLU A 78 5.80 -9.85 -7.54
CA GLU A 78 7.09 -9.44 -7.02
C GLU A 78 6.96 -8.05 -6.39
N ILE A 79 6.94 -8.00 -5.05
CA ILE A 79 6.94 -6.75 -4.28
C ILE A 79 8.36 -6.48 -3.81
N ARG A 80 8.94 -5.36 -4.26
CA ARG A 80 10.30 -4.95 -3.92
C ARG A 80 10.27 -3.85 -2.86
N SER A 81 11.07 -4.02 -1.81
CA SER A 81 11.28 -2.96 -0.83
C SER A 81 12.09 -1.81 -1.44
N LEU A 82 11.63 -0.58 -1.23
CA LEU A 82 12.35 0.61 -1.63
C LEU A 82 13.28 1.07 -0.51
N LYS A 83 14.52 1.41 -0.84
CA LYS A 83 15.47 1.98 0.13
C LYS A 83 15.07 3.40 0.53
N ILE A 84 14.64 4.20 -0.42
CA ILE A 84 14.11 5.55 -0.21
C ILE A 84 12.67 5.52 -0.70
N TRP A 85 11.72 5.82 0.18
CA TRP A 85 10.30 5.85 -0.14
C TRP A 85 9.90 7.14 -0.81
N TYR A 86 10.39 8.27 -0.28
CA TYR A 86 10.16 9.61 -0.81
C TYR A 86 11.43 10.46 -0.66
N GLN A 87 11.72 11.28 -1.66
CA GLN A 87 12.75 12.31 -1.57
C GLN A 87 12.06 13.68 -1.69
N PHE A 88 12.23 14.50 -0.68
CA PHE A 88 11.82 15.89 -0.69
C PHE A 88 13.01 16.74 -1.14
N VAL A 89 12.80 17.59 -2.13
CA VAL A 89 13.80 18.53 -2.65
C VAL A 89 13.31 19.93 -2.36
N PHE A 90 14.07 20.70 -1.62
CA PHE A 90 13.75 22.06 -1.23
C PHE A 90 14.39 23.07 -2.19
N GLU A 91 13.92 24.32 -2.20
CA GLU A 91 14.40 25.38 -3.10
C GLU A 91 15.87 25.72 -2.92
N ASP A 92 16.41 25.59 -1.71
CA ASP A 92 17.84 25.76 -1.39
C ASP A 92 18.72 24.58 -1.82
N GLY A 93 18.13 23.56 -2.47
CA GLY A 93 18.79 22.33 -2.90
C GLY A 93 18.96 21.28 -1.81
N PHE A 94 18.48 21.54 -0.59
CA PHE A 94 18.47 20.52 0.46
C PHE A 94 17.57 19.34 0.07
N LYS A 95 18.04 18.12 0.34
CA LYS A 95 17.31 16.89 0.06
C LYS A 95 17.07 16.12 1.35
N PHE A 96 15.81 15.81 1.62
CA PHE A 96 15.40 14.97 2.72
C PHE A 96 14.87 13.64 2.17
N ASN A 97 15.52 12.54 2.55
CA ASN A 97 15.14 11.19 2.11
C ASN A 97 14.29 10.53 3.20
N TYR A 98 13.05 10.23 2.88
CA TYR A 98 12.19 9.46 3.76
C TYR A 98 12.36 7.97 3.47
N SER A 99 12.86 7.23 4.46
CA SER A 99 13.06 5.78 4.38
C SER A 99 12.34 5.06 5.52
N GLY A 100 12.29 3.71 5.45
CA GLY A 100 11.75 2.89 6.54
C GLY A 100 12.73 2.66 7.69
N ASN A 101 13.94 3.22 7.63
CA ASN A 101 14.96 3.06 8.67
C ASN A 101 14.84 4.18 9.71
N GLU A 102 14.43 3.83 10.92
CA GLU A 102 14.22 4.80 12.00
C GLU A 102 15.49 5.58 12.34
N GLN A 103 16.65 4.91 12.39
CA GLN A 103 17.91 5.56 12.73
C GLN A 103 18.34 6.56 11.64
N GLU A 104 18.22 6.20 10.37
CA GLU A 104 18.49 7.13 9.26
C GLU A 104 17.58 8.36 9.31
N MET A 105 16.31 8.16 9.68
CA MET A 105 15.34 9.26 9.84
C MET A 105 15.74 10.19 10.99
N ILE A 106 16.15 9.64 12.12
CA ILE A 106 16.62 10.40 13.27
C ILE A 106 17.86 11.23 12.90
N ASP A 107 18.83 10.60 12.22
CA ASP A 107 20.08 11.26 11.84
C ASP A 107 19.88 12.40 10.83
N GLN A 108 18.94 12.24 9.89
CA GLN A 108 18.56 13.32 8.99
C GLN A 108 17.87 14.48 9.71
N LYS A 109 16.98 14.18 10.67
CA LYS A 109 16.29 15.20 11.45
C LYS A 109 17.22 15.99 12.35
N LYS A 110 18.22 15.34 12.97
CA LYS A 110 19.26 16.02 13.73
C LYS A 110 20.01 17.07 12.93
N LYS A 111 20.22 16.84 11.62
CA LYS A 111 20.88 17.82 10.75
C LYS A 111 20.05 19.08 10.51
N ILE A 112 18.73 18.97 10.64
CA ILE A 112 17.80 20.10 10.50
C ILE A 112 17.65 20.79 11.87
N ASN A 113 17.29 20.02 12.89
CA ASN A 113 17.09 20.50 14.26
C ASN A 113 17.24 19.31 15.22
N GLU A 114 18.14 19.43 16.19
CA GLU A 114 18.43 18.37 17.15
C GLU A 114 17.20 17.98 17.99
N LYS A 115 16.36 18.95 18.34
CA LYS A 115 15.12 18.72 19.10
C LYS A 115 14.08 17.88 18.31
N ASP A 116 14.08 17.97 16.98
CA ASP A 116 13.15 17.24 16.13
C ASP A 116 13.43 15.73 16.13
N ALA A 117 14.64 15.30 16.43
CA ALA A 117 14.98 13.90 16.54
C ALA A 117 14.22 13.20 17.67
N GLU A 118 14.09 13.84 18.82
CA GLU A 118 13.32 13.31 19.96
C GLU A 118 11.81 13.38 19.67
N GLY A 119 11.35 14.50 19.08
CA GLY A 119 9.97 14.64 18.64
C GLY A 119 9.55 13.56 17.66
N TYR A 120 10.44 13.18 16.74
CA TYR A 120 10.17 12.11 15.79
C TYR A 120 10.01 10.75 16.45
N LYS A 121 10.89 10.38 17.41
CA LYS A 121 10.73 9.14 18.17
C LYS A 121 9.39 9.07 18.90
N ASN A 122 9.01 10.18 19.54
CA ASN A 122 7.73 10.27 20.24
C ASN A 122 6.56 10.12 19.28
N LEU A 123 6.62 10.73 18.10
CA LEU A 123 5.60 10.60 17.04
C LEU A 123 5.49 9.14 16.57
N VAL A 124 6.62 8.49 16.26
CA VAL A 124 6.62 7.08 15.81
C VAL A 124 6.02 6.16 16.87
N ASN A 125 6.43 6.31 18.13
CA ASN A 125 5.89 5.53 19.23
C ASN A 125 4.38 5.77 19.44
N PHE A 126 3.93 6.99 19.30
CA PHE A 126 2.51 7.34 19.41
C PHE A 126 1.68 6.75 18.26
N THR A 127 2.14 6.94 17.04
CA THR A 127 1.43 6.42 15.85
C THR A 127 1.41 4.90 15.81
N LYS A 128 2.48 4.22 16.27
CA LYS A 128 2.49 2.76 16.43
C LYS A 128 1.38 2.28 17.36
N LYS A 129 1.18 2.91 18.51
CA LYS A 129 0.09 2.57 19.44
C LYS A 129 -1.30 2.73 18.80
N ILE A 130 -1.47 3.73 17.94
CA ILE A 130 -2.72 3.93 17.19
C ILE A 130 -2.91 2.81 16.16
N PHE A 131 -1.84 2.50 15.41
CA PHE A 131 -1.85 1.43 14.42
C PHE A 131 -2.22 0.08 15.06
N ASP A 132 -1.57 -0.30 16.15
CA ASP A 132 -1.80 -1.56 16.86
C ASP A 132 -3.24 -1.70 17.42
N LYS A 133 -3.98 -0.59 17.53
CA LYS A 133 -5.40 -0.60 17.95
C LYS A 133 -6.39 -0.58 16.79
N GLY A 134 -5.98 -0.07 15.65
CA GLY A 134 -6.84 0.13 14.49
C GLY A 134 -6.77 -0.98 13.44
N PHE A 135 -5.71 -1.75 13.47
CA PHE A 135 -5.41 -2.82 12.53
C PHE A 135 -5.03 -4.12 13.24
#